data_ebd1731d6e73143fb3b5f066d15d091f
#
_entry.id   ebd1731d6e73143fb3b5f066d15d091f
#
_cell.length_a   1.000
_cell.length_b   1.000
_cell.length_c   1.000
_cell.angle_alpha   90.00
_cell.angle_beta   90.00
_cell.angle_gamma   90.00
#
_symmetry.space_group_name_H-M   'P 1'
#
loop_
_entity.id
_entity.type
_entity.pdbx_description
1 polymer ?
#
loop_
_entity_poly.entity_id
_entity_poly.type
_entity_poly.pdbx_seq_one_letter_code
_entity_poly.pdbx_strand_id
1 'polypeptide(L)'
;MYSKILSLEASELHSDPHPASAGEVEWSCPSNIALVKYWGKRSGQIPMNPSLSLTLKDAHTKTRISYTYDPSIDRSNTIFRFEGRAYPAFLERIEKYLEAIEPFMPFLKYTNIEIESENSFPHSSGIASSASAMGALAMCLVSMEEKISVSKNKDSLKKGSFLARLGSGSASRSIYPYFALWGASEMWPGSGDEFAIPLTDTNKTFSGMRDSILIVEANQKQVSSTDGHKLMDTNPFAASRFQQAHQNLKSLKTILIEGDWSAFIEILEEEALSLHAMMMTSRPGYLLMRPGTLEIIRKVREFRSQTRNHIGFTLDAGANVHLLYDVAHEAEVESFIVSHLLDHCENGRIIHDRMGTGPINSQS
;
A
#
# COMPACT_ATOMS: atom_id res chain seq x y z
N MET A 1 3.80 -25.67 -0.59
CA MET A 1 3.92 -25.22 0.82
C MET A 1 2.71 -24.38 1.26
N TYR A 2 2.10 -23.60 0.35
CA TYR A 2 0.87 -22.82 0.56
C TYR A 2 -0.34 -23.62 0.97
N SER A 3 -0.54 -24.80 0.33
CA SER A 3 -1.69 -25.65 0.61
C SER A 3 -1.78 -26.17 2.04
N LYS A 4 -0.69 -26.24 2.79
CA LYS A 4 -0.68 -26.81 4.14
C LYS A 4 -1.10 -25.85 5.26
N ILE A 5 -0.90 -24.55 5.12
CA ILE A 5 -1.27 -23.57 6.18
C ILE A 5 -2.74 -23.15 6.03
N LEU A 6 -3.23 -23.06 4.80
CA LEU A 6 -4.63 -22.65 4.52
C LEU A 6 -5.55 -23.85 4.28
N SER A 7 -5.04 -25.02 3.88
CA SER A 7 -5.86 -26.23 3.70
C SER A 7 -6.31 -26.87 5.02
N LEU A 8 -5.65 -26.60 6.13
CA LEU A 8 -6.15 -27.01 7.45
C LEU A 8 -7.36 -26.18 7.88
N GLU A 9 -7.44 -24.91 7.44
CA GLU A 9 -8.59 -24.04 7.74
C GLU A 9 -9.75 -24.27 6.73
N ALA A 10 -9.47 -24.58 5.48
CA ALA A 10 -10.49 -24.91 4.48
C ALA A 10 -11.21 -26.23 4.76
N SER A 11 -10.56 -27.18 5.44
CA SER A 11 -11.20 -28.43 5.84
C SER A 11 -12.15 -28.28 7.04
N GLU A 12 -12.01 -27.25 7.85
CA GLU A 12 -12.92 -26.91 8.94
C GLU A 12 -14.17 -26.15 8.46
N LEU A 13 -14.15 -25.56 7.26
CA LEU A 13 -15.28 -24.86 6.65
C LEU A 13 -16.32 -25.81 6.02
N HIS A 14 -16.02 -27.09 5.89
CA HIS A 14 -16.92 -28.08 5.27
C HIS A 14 -17.82 -28.85 6.22
N SER A 15 -17.86 -28.51 7.48
CA SER A 15 -18.72 -29.18 8.47
C SER A 15 -19.96 -28.36 8.80
N ASP A 16 -21.02 -28.63 8.13
CA ASP A 16 -22.43 -28.17 8.19
C ASP A 16 -22.80 -27.00 7.27
N PRO A 17 -23.89 -27.15 6.50
CA PRO A 17 -24.44 -26.05 5.73
C PRO A 17 -24.92 -24.97 6.69
N HIS A 18 -24.20 -23.82 6.74
CA HIS A 18 -24.66 -22.68 7.49
C HIS A 18 -26.02 -22.21 6.95
N PRO A 19 -26.94 -21.79 7.82
CA PRO A 19 -28.18 -21.19 7.36
C PRO A 19 -27.90 -19.96 6.51
N ALA A 20 -28.77 -19.70 5.54
CA ALA A 20 -28.71 -18.47 4.76
C ALA A 20 -28.60 -17.25 5.70
N SER A 21 -27.68 -16.37 5.42
CA SER A 21 -27.42 -15.20 6.26
C SER A 21 -27.17 -13.96 5.41
N ALA A 22 -27.58 -12.81 5.93
CA ALA A 22 -27.32 -11.53 5.30
C ALA A 22 -26.69 -10.58 6.33
N GLY A 23 -25.89 -9.66 5.85
CA GLY A 23 -25.24 -8.71 6.74
C GLY A 23 -24.49 -7.63 5.98
N GLU A 24 -23.84 -6.79 6.77
CA GLU A 24 -23.01 -5.69 6.27
C GLU A 24 -21.69 -5.67 7.05
N VAL A 25 -20.63 -5.28 6.37
CA VAL A 25 -19.30 -5.02 6.94
C VAL A 25 -18.71 -3.76 6.32
N GLU A 26 -17.98 -2.99 7.11
CA GLU A 26 -17.35 -1.75 6.64
C GLU A 26 -15.96 -1.60 7.24
N TRP A 27 -14.98 -1.34 6.38
CA TRP A 27 -13.60 -1.05 6.78
C TRP A 27 -13.04 0.16 6.05
N SER A 28 -12.26 0.94 6.79
CA SER A 28 -11.39 1.97 6.25
C SER A 28 -9.95 1.46 6.29
N CYS A 29 -9.27 1.46 5.15
CA CYS A 29 -7.87 1.03 5.09
C CYS A 29 -6.99 2.15 4.53
N PRO A 30 -5.90 2.51 5.22
CA PRO A 30 -5.01 3.58 4.79
C PRO A 30 -4.19 3.20 3.56
N SER A 31 -3.75 4.23 2.83
CA SER A 31 -2.66 4.09 1.89
C SER A 31 -1.32 3.90 2.61
N ASN A 32 -0.28 3.60 1.87
CA ASN A 32 1.08 3.54 2.40
C ASN A 32 2.08 4.10 1.40
N ILE A 33 3.16 4.69 1.90
CA ILE A 33 4.27 5.15 1.08
C ILE A 33 5.51 4.27 1.31
N ALA A 34 6.05 3.70 0.23
CA ALA A 34 7.22 2.84 0.31
C ALA A 34 8.48 3.63 0.62
N LEU A 35 9.26 3.16 1.59
CA LEU A 35 10.57 3.64 2.02
C LEU A 35 11.68 2.82 1.34
N VAL A 36 11.54 1.49 1.29
CA VAL A 36 12.26 0.61 0.36
C VAL A 36 11.28 0.18 -0.71
N LYS A 37 11.58 0.51 -1.95
CA LYS A 37 10.64 0.43 -3.07
C LYS A 37 10.41 -1.01 -3.53
N TYR A 38 9.14 -1.36 -3.74
CA TYR A 38 8.69 -2.55 -4.43
C TYR A 38 8.65 -2.28 -5.93
N TRP A 39 9.62 -2.85 -6.69
CA TRP A 39 9.66 -2.70 -8.13
C TRP A 39 10.25 -3.95 -8.79
N GLY A 40 9.46 -4.61 -9.63
CA GLY A 40 9.71 -5.96 -10.11
C GLY A 40 8.93 -7.00 -9.32
N LYS A 41 8.26 -7.91 -10.03
CA LYS A 41 7.45 -8.98 -9.43
C LYS A 41 7.41 -10.22 -10.29
N ARG A 42 7.28 -11.36 -9.64
CA ARG A 42 6.96 -12.66 -10.24
C ARG A 42 5.45 -12.87 -10.26
N SER A 43 5.01 -13.95 -10.90
CA SER A 43 3.59 -14.36 -10.90
C SER A 43 3.02 -14.42 -9.46
N GLY A 44 1.70 -14.19 -9.31
CA GLY A 44 1.05 -14.20 -8.00
C GLY A 44 1.44 -13.02 -7.10
N GLN A 45 1.87 -11.89 -7.68
CA GLN A 45 2.31 -10.68 -6.96
C GLN A 45 3.52 -10.90 -6.03
N ILE A 46 4.34 -11.93 -6.27
CA ILE A 46 5.54 -12.20 -5.45
C ILE A 46 6.61 -11.14 -5.76
N PRO A 47 7.17 -10.44 -4.75
CA PRO A 47 8.13 -9.38 -4.97
C PRO A 47 9.51 -9.91 -5.37
N MET A 48 10.26 -9.13 -6.15
CA MET A 48 11.65 -9.44 -6.50
C MET A 48 12.63 -9.02 -5.39
N ASN A 49 12.24 -8.10 -4.54
CA ASN A 49 12.97 -7.67 -3.34
C ASN A 49 11.99 -7.35 -2.21
N PRO A 50 12.39 -7.50 -0.94
CA PRO A 50 11.58 -7.04 0.17
C PRO A 50 11.40 -5.51 0.11
N SER A 51 10.30 -5.04 0.67
CA SER A 51 9.94 -3.63 0.66
C SER A 51 9.38 -3.20 2.02
N LEU A 52 9.71 -1.99 2.43
CA LEU A 52 9.25 -1.38 3.67
C LEU A 52 8.39 -0.16 3.36
N SER A 53 7.30 0.06 4.07
CA SER A 53 6.50 1.28 3.92
C SER A 53 6.11 1.88 5.26
N LEU A 54 5.84 3.19 5.22
CA LEU A 54 5.09 3.94 6.22
C LEU A 54 3.61 3.85 5.87
N THR A 55 2.79 3.43 6.82
CA THR A 55 1.33 3.45 6.71
C THR A 55 0.83 4.87 6.99
N LEU A 56 0.00 5.41 6.11
CA LEU A 56 -0.60 6.74 6.24
C LEU A 56 -1.83 6.70 7.15
N LYS A 57 -2.31 7.86 7.55
CA LYS A 57 -3.50 7.97 8.42
C LYS A 57 -4.71 8.51 7.68
N ASP A 58 -4.55 9.67 7.04
CA ASP A 58 -5.66 10.47 6.55
C ASP A 58 -6.00 10.12 5.09
N ALA A 59 -5.01 9.67 4.31
CA ALA A 59 -5.22 9.11 2.97
C ALA A 59 -5.65 7.63 3.06
N HIS A 60 -6.95 7.37 2.96
CA HIS A 60 -7.53 6.03 3.08
C HIS A 60 -8.65 5.77 2.06
N THR A 61 -8.96 4.51 1.86
CA THR A 61 -10.16 4.05 1.15
C THR A 61 -11.11 3.41 2.15
N LYS A 62 -12.36 3.82 2.11
CA LYS A 62 -13.46 3.23 2.86
C LYS A 62 -14.23 2.29 1.93
N THR A 63 -14.45 1.07 2.37
CA THR A 63 -15.22 0.07 1.62
C THR A 63 -16.28 -0.55 2.51
N ARG A 64 -17.51 -0.63 1.98
CA ARG A 64 -18.65 -1.31 2.59
C ARG A 64 -19.04 -2.46 1.70
N ILE A 65 -19.35 -3.61 2.30
CA ILE A 65 -19.94 -4.76 1.62
C ILE A 65 -21.26 -5.12 2.29
N SER A 66 -22.34 -5.08 1.53
CA SER A 66 -23.60 -5.73 1.88
C SER A 66 -23.64 -7.11 1.21
N TYR A 67 -23.97 -8.15 1.95
CA TYR A 67 -23.92 -9.52 1.44
C TYR A 67 -25.14 -10.35 1.81
N THR A 68 -25.43 -11.35 0.96
CA THR A 68 -26.38 -12.41 1.23
C THR A 68 -25.71 -13.74 0.88
N TYR A 69 -25.42 -14.53 1.92
CA TYR A 69 -24.90 -15.89 1.79
C TYR A 69 -26.09 -16.86 1.70
N ASP A 70 -26.13 -17.67 0.65
CA ASP A 70 -27.15 -18.70 0.44
C ASP A 70 -26.48 -19.92 -0.23
N PRO A 71 -26.28 -21.02 0.50
CA PRO A 71 -25.63 -22.21 -0.05
C PRO A 71 -26.42 -22.91 -1.16
N SER A 72 -27.66 -22.49 -1.43
CA SER A 72 -28.49 -23.04 -2.49
C SER A 72 -28.33 -22.39 -3.86
N ILE A 73 -27.61 -21.25 -3.94
CA ILE A 73 -27.40 -20.60 -5.24
C ILE A 73 -26.29 -21.30 -6.03
N ASP A 74 -26.47 -21.38 -7.34
CA ASP A 74 -25.48 -21.97 -8.25
C ASP A 74 -24.37 -20.97 -8.64
N ARG A 75 -24.66 -19.69 -8.55
CA ARG A 75 -23.76 -18.61 -8.96
C ARG A 75 -23.99 -17.35 -8.12
N SER A 76 -22.89 -16.82 -7.58
CA SER A 76 -22.86 -15.52 -6.92
C SER A 76 -22.98 -14.35 -7.90
N ASN A 77 -23.46 -13.22 -7.42
CA ASN A 77 -23.52 -11.96 -8.16
C ASN A 77 -22.73 -10.89 -7.41
N THR A 78 -21.99 -10.05 -8.17
CA THR A 78 -21.20 -8.94 -7.63
C THR A 78 -21.67 -7.64 -8.24
N ILE A 79 -21.98 -6.66 -7.39
CA ILE A 79 -22.26 -5.28 -7.77
C ILE A 79 -21.17 -4.40 -7.16
N PHE A 80 -20.65 -3.46 -7.94
CA PHE A 80 -19.63 -2.51 -7.47
C PHE A 80 -20.01 -1.07 -7.80
N ARG A 81 -19.89 -0.18 -6.80
CA ARG A 81 -20.00 1.27 -6.95
C ARG A 81 -18.79 1.96 -6.35
N PHE A 82 -18.29 2.95 -7.05
CA PHE A 82 -17.25 3.85 -6.56
C PHE A 82 -17.81 5.27 -6.49
N GLU A 83 -17.75 5.86 -5.29
CA GLU A 83 -18.36 7.19 -5.01
C GLU A 83 -19.80 7.27 -5.50
N GLY A 84 -20.60 6.22 -5.22
CA GLY A 84 -22.02 6.11 -5.58
C GLY A 84 -22.30 5.81 -7.06
N ARG A 85 -21.28 5.66 -7.91
CA ARG A 85 -21.41 5.42 -9.36
C ARG A 85 -20.95 4.03 -9.77
N ALA A 86 -21.66 3.44 -10.74
CA ALA A 86 -21.19 2.21 -11.37
C ALA A 86 -19.90 2.46 -12.17
N TYR A 87 -18.91 1.57 -12.00
CA TYR A 87 -17.61 1.67 -12.66
C TYR A 87 -17.24 0.31 -13.26
N PRO A 88 -17.65 0.01 -14.53
CA PRO A 88 -17.50 -1.32 -15.13
C PRO A 88 -16.06 -1.83 -15.15
N ALA A 89 -15.08 -0.96 -15.43
CA ALA A 89 -13.66 -1.33 -15.44
C ALA A 89 -13.12 -1.74 -14.07
N PHE A 90 -13.67 -1.19 -12.99
CA PHE A 90 -13.32 -1.62 -11.62
C PHE A 90 -14.04 -2.91 -11.27
N LEU A 91 -15.30 -3.06 -11.66
CA LEU A 91 -16.05 -4.30 -11.44
C LEU A 91 -15.32 -5.50 -12.06
N GLU A 92 -14.91 -5.44 -13.32
CA GLU A 92 -14.16 -6.52 -13.99
C GLU A 92 -12.87 -6.90 -13.22
N ARG A 93 -12.19 -5.90 -12.70
CA ARG A 93 -10.97 -6.11 -11.90
C ARG A 93 -11.26 -6.76 -10.55
N ILE A 94 -12.38 -6.39 -9.91
CA ILE A 94 -12.83 -6.97 -8.65
C ILE A 94 -13.27 -8.40 -8.86
N GLU A 95 -14.05 -8.70 -9.91
CA GLU A 95 -14.47 -10.06 -10.24
C GLU A 95 -13.27 -10.99 -10.44
N LYS A 96 -12.27 -10.57 -11.21
CA LYS A 96 -11.01 -11.33 -11.38
C LYS A 96 -10.28 -11.56 -10.05
N TYR A 97 -10.32 -10.56 -9.16
CA TYR A 97 -9.73 -10.70 -7.84
C TYR A 97 -10.50 -11.69 -6.98
N LEU A 98 -11.84 -11.62 -6.95
CA LEU A 98 -12.69 -12.55 -6.19
C LEU A 98 -12.52 -13.99 -6.69
N GLU A 99 -12.45 -14.22 -8.01
CA GLU A 99 -12.11 -15.53 -8.59
C GLU A 99 -10.73 -16.03 -8.12
N ALA A 100 -9.73 -15.16 -8.08
CA ALA A 100 -8.38 -15.53 -7.66
C ALA A 100 -8.27 -15.90 -6.18
N ILE A 101 -9.13 -15.35 -5.32
CA ILE A 101 -9.14 -15.61 -3.88
C ILE A 101 -10.18 -16.68 -3.46
N GLU A 102 -11.06 -17.10 -4.34
CA GLU A 102 -12.09 -18.13 -4.05
C GLU A 102 -11.50 -19.40 -3.40
N PRO A 103 -10.33 -19.93 -3.82
CA PRO A 103 -9.72 -21.09 -3.15
C PRO A 103 -9.40 -20.89 -1.67
N PHE A 104 -9.27 -19.64 -1.23
CA PHE A 104 -8.98 -19.26 0.16
C PHE A 104 -10.21 -18.78 0.92
N MET A 105 -11.30 -18.51 0.19
CA MET A 105 -12.58 -18.00 0.69
C MET A 105 -13.75 -18.68 -0.04
N PRO A 106 -13.96 -20.01 0.14
CA PRO A 106 -14.91 -20.80 -0.65
C PRO A 106 -16.36 -20.33 -0.54
N PHE A 107 -16.74 -19.66 0.55
CA PHE A 107 -18.09 -19.12 0.75
C PHE A 107 -18.47 -18.06 -0.30
N LEU A 108 -17.49 -17.40 -0.95
CA LEU A 108 -17.75 -16.41 -2.01
C LEU A 108 -18.56 -16.96 -3.16
N LYS A 109 -18.39 -18.24 -3.47
CA LYS A 109 -19.17 -18.94 -4.50
C LYS A 109 -20.70 -18.88 -4.25
N TYR A 110 -21.08 -18.82 -2.98
CA TYR A 110 -22.45 -18.86 -2.51
C TYR A 110 -22.94 -17.53 -1.94
N THR A 111 -22.25 -16.41 -2.28
CA THR A 111 -22.55 -15.11 -1.67
C THR A 111 -22.76 -14.05 -2.72
N ASN A 112 -23.94 -13.47 -2.74
CA ASN A 112 -24.17 -12.21 -3.47
C ASN A 112 -23.60 -11.06 -2.68
N ILE A 113 -22.82 -10.19 -3.34
CA ILE A 113 -22.15 -9.05 -2.70
C ILE A 113 -22.40 -7.75 -3.46
N GLU A 114 -22.70 -6.70 -2.71
CA GLU A 114 -22.72 -5.33 -3.19
C GLU A 114 -21.62 -4.55 -2.48
N ILE A 115 -20.69 -3.99 -3.25
CA ILE A 115 -19.51 -3.29 -2.77
C ILE A 115 -19.65 -1.82 -3.08
N GLU A 116 -19.58 -0.98 -2.07
CA GLU A 116 -19.45 0.46 -2.18
C GLU A 116 -18.08 0.90 -1.67
N SER A 117 -17.36 1.72 -2.45
CA SER A 117 -16.03 2.17 -2.09
C SER A 117 -15.86 3.66 -2.38
N GLU A 118 -15.16 4.36 -1.51
CA GLU A 118 -14.84 5.79 -1.63
C GLU A 118 -13.44 6.09 -1.10
N ASN A 119 -12.79 7.13 -1.65
CA ASN A 119 -11.49 7.58 -1.17
C ASN A 119 -11.62 8.89 -0.38
N SER A 120 -10.77 9.07 0.64
CA SER A 120 -10.60 10.36 1.33
C SER A 120 -9.77 11.36 0.53
N PHE A 121 -9.17 10.94 -0.57
CA PHE A 121 -8.28 11.73 -1.43
C PHE A 121 -8.70 11.63 -2.91
N PRO A 122 -8.34 12.60 -3.75
CA PRO A 122 -8.72 12.60 -5.16
C PRO A 122 -8.23 11.34 -5.89
N HIS A 123 -9.12 10.71 -6.64
CA HIS A 123 -8.75 9.59 -7.50
C HIS A 123 -7.65 10.02 -8.49
N SER A 124 -6.68 9.16 -8.75
CA SER A 124 -5.52 9.42 -9.62
C SER A 124 -4.47 10.41 -9.07
N SER A 125 -4.54 10.83 -7.81
CA SER A 125 -3.54 11.71 -7.18
C SER A 125 -2.15 11.09 -7.00
N GLY A 126 -1.94 9.85 -7.44
CA GLY A 126 -0.65 9.16 -7.28
C GLY A 126 -0.41 8.54 -5.89
N ILE A 127 -1.34 8.72 -4.97
CA ILE A 127 -1.30 8.20 -3.60
C ILE A 127 -1.79 6.75 -3.61
N ALA A 128 -0.99 5.80 -4.00
CA ALA A 128 -1.19 4.34 -3.96
C ALA A 128 -2.64 3.84 -3.69
N SER A 129 -3.66 4.46 -4.34
CA SER A 129 -5.09 4.18 -4.11
C SER A 129 -5.45 2.69 -4.27
N SER A 130 -4.71 1.95 -5.10
CA SER A 130 -4.90 0.50 -5.21
C SER A 130 -4.51 -0.24 -3.94
N ALA A 131 -3.59 0.30 -3.13
CA ALA A 131 -3.17 -0.34 -1.89
C ALA A 131 -4.26 -0.22 -0.82
N SER A 132 -4.78 0.99 -0.60
CA SER A 132 -5.87 1.23 0.35
C SER A 132 -7.16 0.52 -0.06
N ALA A 133 -7.53 0.57 -1.36
CA ALA A 133 -8.75 -0.07 -1.85
C ALA A 133 -8.73 -1.60 -1.68
N MET A 134 -7.63 -2.27 -2.09
CA MET A 134 -7.51 -3.71 -1.92
C MET A 134 -7.35 -4.12 -0.46
N GLY A 135 -6.74 -3.27 0.38
CA GLY A 135 -6.68 -3.46 1.82
C GLY A 135 -8.06 -3.42 2.47
N ALA A 136 -8.87 -2.39 2.18
CA ALA A 136 -10.22 -2.25 2.71
C ALA A 136 -11.13 -3.41 2.26
N LEU A 137 -11.08 -3.77 0.97
CA LEU A 137 -11.83 -4.90 0.43
C LEU A 137 -11.43 -6.22 1.12
N ALA A 138 -10.14 -6.50 1.27
CA ALA A 138 -9.66 -7.71 1.92
C ALA A 138 -10.12 -7.80 3.39
N MET A 139 -10.06 -6.69 4.15
CA MET A 139 -10.54 -6.67 5.54
C MET A 139 -12.05 -6.85 5.64
N CYS A 140 -12.83 -6.27 4.71
CA CYS A 140 -14.25 -6.55 4.63
C CYS A 140 -14.53 -8.04 4.39
N LEU A 141 -13.83 -8.68 3.46
CA LEU A 141 -14.00 -10.10 3.15
C LEU A 141 -13.64 -11.01 4.34
N VAL A 142 -12.56 -10.68 5.07
CA VAL A 142 -12.20 -11.39 6.31
C VAL A 142 -13.28 -11.26 7.37
N SER A 143 -13.82 -10.06 7.58
CA SER A 143 -14.91 -9.83 8.54
C SER A 143 -16.22 -10.52 8.11
N MET A 144 -16.48 -10.58 6.81
CA MET A 144 -17.64 -11.31 6.26
C MET A 144 -17.52 -12.81 6.52
N GLU A 145 -16.34 -13.41 6.29
CA GLU A 145 -16.06 -14.78 6.64
C GLU A 145 -16.31 -15.07 8.12
N GLU A 146 -15.84 -14.20 9.01
CA GLU A 146 -16.03 -14.35 10.46
C GLU A 146 -17.49 -14.25 10.90
N LYS A 147 -18.34 -13.58 10.12
CA LYS A 147 -19.79 -13.50 10.37
C LYS A 147 -20.55 -14.69 9.79
N ILE A 148 -20.09 -15.23 8.67
CA ILE A 148 -20.72 -16.39 7.99
C ILE A 148 -20.27 -17.70 8.64
N SER A 149 -19.00 -17.79 9.04
CA SER A 149 -18.40 -19.00 9.62
C SER A 149 -18.55 -19.02 11.13
N VAL A 150 -18.67 -20.21 11.73
CA VAL A 150 -18.63 -20.40 13.19
C VAL A 150 -17.20 -20.24 13.75
N SER A 151 -16.19 -20.50 12.93
CA SER A 151 -14.79 -20.39 13.34
C SER A 151 -14.23 -18.99 13.11
N LYS A 152 -13.60 -18.42 14.12
CA LYS A 152 -12.88 -17.16 13.99
C LYS A 152 -11.49 -17.39 13.42
N ASN A 153 -11.05 -16.49 12.55
CA ASN A 153 -9.67 -16.46 12.07
C ASN A 153 -8.71 -16.30 13.27
N LYS A 154 -7.63 -17.09 13.29
CA LYS A 154 -6.60 -16.97 14.33
C LYS A 154 -5.82 -15.66 14.24
N ASP A 155 -5.66 -15.14 13.02
CA ASP A 155 -4.97 -13.88 12.73
C ASP A 155 -5.61 -13.21 11.51
N SER A 156 -6.64 -12.40 11.76
CA SER A 156 -7.41 -11.69 10.74
C SER A 156 -6.58 -10.69 9.97
N LEU A 157 -5.59 -10.03 10.62
CA LEU A 157 -4.71 -9.08 9.94
C LEU A 157 -3.77 -9.80 8.96
N LYS A 158 -3.20 -10.91 9.36
CA LYS A 158 -2.33 -11.71 8.49
C LYS A 158 -3.09 -12.25 7.28
N LYS A 159 -4.30 -12.76 7.48
CA LYS A 159 -5.19 -13.19 6.38
C LYS A 159 -5.55 -12.01 5.49
N GLY A 160 -5.94 -10.88 6.06
CA GLY A 160 -6.21 -9.66 5.34
C GLY A 160 -5.02 -9.18 4.51
N SER A 161 -3.81 -9.21 5.06
CA SER A 161 -2.58 -8.87 4.36
C SER A 161 -2.28 -9.82 3.18
N PHE A 162 -2.47 -11.12 3.37
CA PHE A 162 -2.34 -12.11 2.31
C PHE A 162 -3.33 -11.87 1.17
N LEU A 163 -4.61 -11.68 1.48
CA LEU A 163 -5.65 -11.43 0.47
C LEU A 163 -5.44 -10.10 -0.25
N ALA A 164 -5.14 -9.02 0.49
CA ALA A 164 -4.86 -7.71 -0.07
C ALA A 164 -3.72 -7.76 -1.10
N ARG A 165 -2.64 -8.52 -0.80
CA ARG A 165 -1.52 -8.73 -1.70
C ARG A 165 -1.93 -9.32 -3.05
N LEU A 166 -2.86 -10.28 -3.06
CA LEU A 166 -3.31 -10.91 -4.30
C LEU A 166 -3.97 -9.91 -5.25
N GLY A 167 -4.64 -8.90 -4.71
CA GLY A 167 -5.23 -7.81 -5.50
C GLY A 167 -4.24 -6.70 -5.88
N SER A 168 -3.35 -6.36 -4.97
CA SER A 168 -2.28 -5.37 -5.18
C SER A 168 -1.14 -5.65 -4.22
N GLY A 169 0.07 -5.94 -4.73
CA GLY A 169 1.20 -6.34 -3.88
C GLY A 169 1.46 -5.38 -2.71
N SER A 170 1.48 -4.07 -2.97
CA SER A 170 1.69 -3.05 -1.93
C SER A 170 0.58 -2.99 -0.87
N ALA A 171 -0.63 -3.49 -1.17
CA ALA A 171 -1.76 -3.48 -0.25
C ALA A 171 -1.53 -4.35 0.99
N SER A 172 -0.66 -5.36 0.90
CA SER A 172 -0.28 -6.18 2.05
C SER A 172 0.24 -5.35 3.22
N ARG A 173 0.95 -4.25 2.93
CA ARG A 173 1.54 -3.37 3.94
C ARG A 173 0.54 -2.39 4.56
N SER A 174 -0.53 -2.04 3.86
CA SER A 174 -1.60 -1.16 4.37
C SER A 174 -2.40 -1.77 5.53
N ILE A 175 -2.26 -3.08 5.77
CA ILE A 175 -2.98 -3.81 6.82
C ILE A 175 -2.35 -3.61 8.21
N TYR A 176 -1.12 -3.11 8.28
CA TYR A 176 -0.40 -2.96 9.53
C TYR A 176 -0.13 -1.51 9.90
N PRO A 177 -0.06 -1.18 11.19
CA PRO A 177 0.24 0.17 11.64
C PRO A 177 1.71 0.55 11.39
N TYR A 178 1.96 1.83 11.37
CA TYR A 178 3.30 2.45 11.39
C TYR A 178 4.18 2.00 10.24
N PHE A 179 5.12 1.10 10.50
CA PHE A 179 6.01 0.53 9.50
C PHE A 179 5.64 -0.91 9.20
N ALA A 180 5.50 -1.25 7.93
CA ALA A 180 5.15 -2.59 7.48
C ALA A 180 6.16 -3.11 6.46
N LEU A 181 6.68 -4.32 6.71
CA LEU A 181 7.62 -5.03 5.86
C LEU A 181 6.91 -6.12 5.08
N TRP A 182 7.14 -6.19 3.78
CA TRP A 182 6.70 -7.27 2.91
C TRP A 182 7.85 -7.78 2.03
N GLY A 183 7.98 -9.09 1.97
CA GLY A 183 9.06 -9.81 1.30
C GLY A 183 9.97 -10.52 2.29
N ALA A 184 10.53 -11.65 1.89
CA ALA A 184 11.40 -12.44 2.73
C ALA A 184 12.70 -11.69 3.06
N SER A 185 13.06 -11.65 4.34
CA SER A 185 14.30 -11.05 4.84
C SER A 185 14.84 -11.81 6.05
N GLU A 186 16.09 -12.21 5.99
CA GLU A 186 16.77 -12.88 7.11
C GLU A 186 16.85 -11.98 8.37
N MET A 187 16.78 -10.66 8.20
CA MET A 187 16.89 -9.70 9.29
C MET A 187 15.61 -9.62 10.15
N TRP A 188 14.47 -10.04 9.62
CA TRP A 188 13.19 -10.04 10.32
C TRP A 188 12.56 -11.42 10.29
N PRO A 189 12.72 -12.20 11.36
CA PRO A 189 12.04 -13.49 11.49
C PRO A 189 10.53 -13.36 11.31
N GLY A 190 9.93 -14.26 10.56
CA GLY A 190 8.51 -14.23 10.24
C GLY A 190 8.12 -13.38 9.02
N SER A 191 9.08 -12.63 8.42
CA SER A 191 8.85 -12.00 7.12
C SER A 191 8.75 -13.03 5.99
N GLY A 192 8.00 -12.71 4.96
CA GLY A 192 7.81 -13.60 3.81
C GLY A 192 7.18 -12.88 2.63
N ASP A 193 7.10 -13.58 1.52
CA ASP A 193 6.58 -13.03 0.27
C ASP A 193 5.05 -13.04 0.22
N GLU A 194 4.40 -13.77 1.11
CA GLU A 194 2.97 -14.03 1.08
C GLU A 194 2.12 -12.97 1.76
N PHE A 195 2.63 -12.36 2.79
CA PHE A 195 1.97 -11.31 3.60
C PHE A 195 3.02 -10.37 4.17
N ALA A 196 2.59 -9.20 4.60
CA ALA A 196 3.44 -8.27 5.32
C ALA A 196 3.45 -8.57 6.83
N ILE A 197 4.42 -7.99 7.52
CA ILE A 197 4.50 -7.98 8.99
C ILE A 197 4.68 -6.54 9.49
N PRO A 198 4.16 -6.18 10.68
CA PRO A 198 4.47 -4.90 11.32
C PRO A 198 5.90 -4.89 11.86
N LEU A 199 6.52 -3.71 11.87
CA LEU A 199 7.76 -3.49 12.61
C LEU A 199 7.44 -2.83 13.95
N THR A 200 7.82 -3.47 15.04
CA THR A 200 7.51 -3.03 16.42
C THR A 200 8.71 -2.34 17.09
N ASP A 201 9.93 -2.73 16.71
CA ASP A 201 11.16 -2.26 17.35
C ASP A 201 11.70 -1.02 16.61
N THR A 202 10.99 0.10 16.74
CA THR A 202 11.39 1.38 16.13
C THR A 202 11.55 2.46 17.20
N ASN A 203 12.55 3.33 17.00
CA ASN A 203 12.81 4.42 17.92
C ASN A 203 11.64 5.42 17.94
N LYS A 204 11.33 5.94 19.11
CA LYS A 204 10.24 6.90 19.31
C LYS A 204 10.43 8.21 18.54
N THR A 205 11.67 8.55 18.13
CA THR A 205 11.94 9.73 17.30
C THR A 205 11.21 9.71 15.96
N PHE A 206 10.86 8.53 15.45
CA PHE A 206 10.04 8.40 14.24
C PHE A 206 8.53 8.44 14.52
N SER A 207 8.11 8.45 15.79
CA SER A 207 6.70 8.51 16.16
C SER A 207 6.09 9.84 15.73
N GLY A 208 4.94 9.77 15.08
CA GLY A 208 4.26 10.99 14.61
C GLY A 208 4.87 11.59 13.35
N MET A 209 5.74 10.87 12.62
CA MET A 209 6.27 11.28 11.33
C MET A 209 5.16 11.85 10.44
N ARG A 210 5.43 12.98 9.81
CA ARG A 210 4.56 13.69 8.88
C ARG A 210 4.88 13.29 7.46
N ASP A 211 3.86 13.32 6.60
CA ASP A 211 3.96 13.17 5.16
C ASP A 211 3.16 14.28 4.48
N SER A 212 3.85 15.24 3.86
CA SER A 212 3.19 16.23 3.01
C SER A 212 3.33 15.81 1.56
N ILE A 213 2.21 15.50 0.92
CA ILE A 213 2.16 15.01 -0.46
C ILE A 213 1.93 16.19 -1.39
N LEU A 214 2.96 16.58 -2.13
CA LEU A 214 2.94 17.69 -3.07
C LEU A 214 2.48 17.17 -4.43
N ILE A 215 1.30 17.59 -4.88
CA ILE A 215 0.70 17.15 -6.14
C ILE A 215 1.25 17.98 -7.29
N VAL A 216 2.30 17.50 -7.93
CA VAL A 216 2.92 18.13 -9.10
C VAL A 216 2.11 17.88 -10.37
N GLU A 217 1.48 16.71 -10.47
CA GLU A 217 0.63 16.32 -11.59
C GLU A 217 -0.52 15.44 -11.10
N ALA A 218 -1.76 15.88 -11.32
CA ALA A 218 -2.97 15.15 -10.90
C ALA A 218 -3.51 14.21 -12.00
N ASN A 219 -2.92 14.22 -13.19
CA ASN A 219 -3.40 13.44 -14.32
C ASN A 219 -3.07 11.95 -14.21
N GLN A 220 -3.80 11.14 -14.96
CA GLN A 220 -3.62 9.70 -15.02
C GLN A 220 -2.21 9.35 -15.54
N LYS A 221 -1.55 8.39 -14.90
CA LYS A 221 -0.19 7.94 -15.25
C LYS A 221 -0.14 7.41 -16.69
N GLN A 222 0.88 7.80 -17.45
CA GLN A 222 1.12 7.33 -18.82
C GLN A 222 1.48 5.83 -18.88
N VAL A 223 2.14 5.32 -17.83
CA VAL A 223 2.54 3.92 -17.70
C VAL A 223 1.91 3.36 -16.43
N SER A 224 1.21 2.24 -16.54
CA SER A 224 0.65 1.57 -15.37
C SER A 224 1.76 0.97 -14.50
N SER A 225 1.54 0.89 -13.18
CA SER A 225 2.50 0.24 -12.30
C SER A 225 2.73 -1.24 -12.70
N THR A 226 1.70 -1.89 -13.25
CA THR A 226 1.81 -3.28 -13.71
C THR A 226 2.79 -3.41 -14.88
N ASP A 227 2.73 -2.51 -15.85
CA ASP A 227 3.65 -2.51 -17.00
C ASP A 227 5.06 -2.11 -16.56
N GLY A 228 5.18 -1.13 -15.66
CA GLY A 228 6.46 -0.76 -15.08
C GLY A 228 7.17 -1.92 -14.36
N HIS A 229 6.43 -2.71 -13.59
CA HIS A 229 6.99 -3.93 -12.96
C HIS A 229 7.53 -4.94 -13.99
N LYS A 230 6.82 -5.16 -15.10
CA LYS A 230 7.25 -6.08 -16.17
C LYS A 230 8.55 -5.62 -16.86
N LEU A 231 8.76 -4.31 -16.96
CA LEU A 231 9.98 -3.78 -17.59
C LEU A 231 11.25 -4.13 -16.79
N MET A 232 11.14 -4.52 -15.54
CA MET A 232 12.28 -4.99 -14.75
C MET A 232 12.84 -6.34 -15.23
N ASP A 233 12.05 -7.16 -15.91
CA ASP A 233 12.50 -8.46 -16.41
C ASP A 233 13.63 -8.33 -17.45
N THR A 234 13.67 -7.20 -18.16
CA THR A 234 14.67 -6.91 -19.21
C THR A 234 15.56 -5.71 -18.88
N ASN A 235 15.40 -5.10 -17.71
CA ASN A 235 16.23 -3.96 -17.32
C ASN A 235 17.65 -4.41 -16.97
N PRO A 236 18.71 -3.85 -17.60
CA PRO A 236 20.08 -4.30 -17.39
C PRO A 236 20.60 -4.04 -15.97
N PHE A 237 19.96 -3.15 -15.21
CA PHE A 237 20.36 -2.81 -13.83
C PHE A 237 19.49 -3.48 -12.76
N ALA A 238 18.51 -4.30 -13.15
CA ALA A 238 17.54 -4.91 -12.23
C ALA A 238 18.22 -5.70 -11.09
N ALA A 239 19.21 -6.54 -11.42
CA ALA A 239 19.91 -7.35 -10.42
C ALA A 239 20.59 -6.50 -9.34
N SER A 240 21.32 -5.45 -9.75
CA SER A 240 21.99 -4.52 -8.84
C SER A 240 20.98 -3.74 -8.01
N ARG A 241 19.85 -3.35 -8.62
CA ARG A 241 18.77 -2.66 -7.90
C ARG A 241 18.14 -3.53 -6.81
N PHE A 242 17.88 -4.81 -7.07
CA PHE A 242 17.37 -5.73 -6.06
C PHE A 242 18.37 -5.93 -4.91
N GLN A 243 19.65 -6.06 -5.24
CA GLN A 243 20.70 -6.14 -4.23
C GLN A 243 20.78 -4.88 -3.36
N GLN A 244 20.70 -3.68 -3.97
CA GLN A 244 20.65 -2.41 -3.27
C GLN A 244 19.46 -2.36 -2.29
N ALA A 245 18.25 -2.79 -2.72
CA ALA A 245 17.08 -2.83 -1.84
C ALA A 245 17.29 -3.71 -0.59
N HIS A 246 17.93 -4.86 -0.75
CA HIS A 246 18.28 -5.71 0.38
C HIS A 246 19.27 -5.05 1.33
N GLN A 247 20.30 -4.34 0.79
CA GLN A 247 21.29 -3.62 1.59
C GLN A 247 20.64 -2.46 2.34
N ASN A 248 19.81 -1.66 1.65
CA ASN A 248 19.08 -0.54 2.24
C ASN A 248 18.15 -1.01 3.35
N LEU A 249 17.42 -2.11 3.12
CA LEU A 249 16.59 -2.68 4.16
C LEU A 249 17.41 -3.13 5.38
N LYS A 250 18.56 -3.75 5.17
CA LYS A 250 19.47 -4.15 6.25
C LYS A 250 19.93 -2.94 7.07
N SER A 251 20.35 -1.86 6.42
CA SER A 251 20.77 -0.63 7.10
C SER A 251 19.62 0.03 7.84
N LEU A 252 18.42 0.06 7.25
CA LEU A 252 17.22 0.63 7.88
C LEU A 252 16.86 -0.05 9.20
N LYS A 253 17.19 -1.33 9.39
CA LYS A 253 16.93 -1.98 10.68
C LYS A 253 17.64 -1.27 11.83
N THR A 254 18.94 -1.02 11.69
CA THR A 254 19.75 -0.32 12.69
C THR A 254 19.30 1.14 12.82
N ILE A 255 19.11 1.83 11.71
CA ILE A 255 18.66 3.22 11.64
C ILE A 255 17.34 3.44 12.39
N LEU A 256 16.35 2.56 12.16
CA LEU A 256 15.05 2.66 12.81
C LEU A 256 15.12 2.37 14.32
N ILE A 257 16.01 1.51 14.76
CA ILE A 257 16.23 1.21 16.20
C ILE A 257 16.98 2.35 16.89
N GLU A 258 18.02 2.90 16.24
CA GLU A 258 18.86 3.95 16.79
C GLU A 258 18.23 5.35 16.73
N GLY A 259 17.32 5.56 15.77
CA GLY A 259 16.64 6.85 15.59
C GLY A 259 17.44 7.85 14.76
N ASP A 260 18.30 7.34 13.85
CA ASP A 260 19.12 8.18 12.99
C ASP A 260 18.34 8.73 11.79
N TRP A 261 17.80 9.94 11.94
CA TRP A 261 17.08 10.65 10.89
C TRP A 261 17.95 10.96 9.66
N SER A 262 19.22 11.26 9.85
CA SER A 262 20.10 11.62 8.73
C SER A 262 20.32 10.42 7.81
N ALA A 263 20.69 9.28 8.38
CA ALA A 263 20.85 8.04 7.62
C ALA A 263 19.50 7.51 7.05
N PHE A 264 18.38 7.73 7.76
CA PHE A 264 17.04 7.43 7.26
C PHE A 264 16.73 8.22 5.99
N ILE A 265 16.97 9.53 5.98
CA ILE A 265 16.71 10.42 4.84
C ILE A 265 17.60 10.05 3.65
N GLU A 266 18.86 9.69 3.86
CA GLU A 266 19.76 9.26 2.79
C GLU A 266 19.20 8.03 2.04
N ILE A 267 18.80 6.99 2.78
CA ILE A 267 18.18 5.79 2.17
C ILE A 267 16.85 6.12 1.50
N LEU A 268 16.01 6.93 2.14
CA LEU A 268 14.71 7.32 1.61
C LEU A 268 14.82 7.97 0.22
N GLU A 269 15.75 8.92 0.08
CA GLU A 269 16.00 9.64 -1.18
C GLU A 269 16.68 8.75 -2.23
N GLU A 270 17.64 7.92 -1.81
CA GLU A 270 18.30 6.95 -2.69
C GLU A 270 17.30 5.97 -3.30
N GLU A 271 16.40 5.42 -2.51
CA GLU A 271 15.36 4.51 -2.95
C GLU A 271 14.40 5.15 -3.97
N ALA A 272 14.00 6.40 -3.72
CA ALA A 272 13.16 7.15 -4.64
C ALA A 272 13.85 7.40 -5.99
N LEU A 273 15.10 7.86 -5.97
CA LEU A 273 15.87 8.16 -7.17
C LEU A 273 16.24 6.89 -7.94
N SER A 274 16.60 5.81 -7.23
CA SER A 274 16.88 4.50 -7.84
C SER A 274 15.65 3.94 -8.57
N LEU A 275 14.45 4.07 -7.99
CA LEU A 275 13.21 3.68 -8.68
C LEU A 275 13.06 4.42 -10.01
N HIS A 276 13.23 5.74 -10.01
CA HIS A 276 13.13 6.54 -11.24
C HIS A 276 14.25 6.24 -12.24
N ALA A 277 15.47 5.94 -11.76
CA ALA A 277 16.55 5.48 -12.61
C ALA A 277 16.19 4.17 -13.35
N MET A 278 15.53 3.22 -12.68
CA MET A 278 15.04 2.00 -13.33
C MET A 278 14.01 2.29 -14.42
N MET A 279 13.12 3.25 -14.22
CA MET A 279 12.15 3.64 -15.22
C MET A 279 12.84 4.30 -16.45
N MET A 280 13.80 5.19 -16.21
CA MET A 280 14.55 5.87 -17.27
C MET A 280 15.41 4.90 -18.09
N THR A 281 15.92 3.84 -17.48
CA THR A 281 16.80 2.85 -18.14
C THR A 281 16.06 1.60 -18.65
N SER A 282 14.73 1.55 -18.50
CA SER A 282 13.89 0.50 -19.07
C SER A 282 13.88 0.54 -20.61
N ARG A 283 13.34 -0.52 -21.22
CA ARG A 283 13.17 -0.59 -22.69
C ARG A 283 11.72 -0.94 -23.03
N PRO A 284 10.89 0.06 -23.45
CA PRO A 284 11.21 1.50 -23.60
C PRO A 284 11.44 2.20 -22.25
N GLY A 285 12.36 3.19 -22.24
CA GLY A 285 12.56 4.08 -21.10
C GLY A 285 11.46 5.15 -21.04
N TYR A 286 11.14 5.62 -19.83
CA TYR A 286 10.15 6.67 -19.62
C TYR A 286 10.48 7.54 -18.41
N LEU A 287 9.98 8.78 -18.45
CA LEU A 287 10.20 9.80 -17.44
C LEU A 287 8.88 10.14 -16.77
N LEU A 288 8.82 10.00 -15.46
CA LEU A 288 7.65 10.40 -14.66
C LEU A 288 7.88 11.66 -13.83
N MET A 289 9.14 12.01 -13.53
CA MET A 289 9.47 13.29 -12.90
C MET A 289 9.16 14.44 -13.86
N ARG A 290 8.60 15.52 -13.32
CA ARG A 290 8.30 16.76 -14.01
C ARG A 290 9.27 17.87 -13.54
N PRO A 291 9.36 19.00 -14.23
CA PRO A 291 10.19 20.12 -13.76
C PRO A 291 9.90 20.52 -12.31
N GLY A 292 8.61 20.55 -11.91
CA GLY A 292 8.23 20.82 -10.51
C GLY A 292 8.77 19.78 -9.53
N THR A 293 8.80 18.49 -9.88
CA THR A 293 9.41 17.43 -9.07
C THR A 293 10.88 17.74 -8.78
N LEU A 294 11.64 18.09 -9.82
CA LEU A 294 13.08 18.38 -9.70
C LEU A 294 13.35 19.63 -8.85
N GLU A 295 12.54 20.67 -9.05
CA GLU A 295 12.66 21.90 -8.23
C GLU A 295 12.32 21.67 -6.77
N ILE A 296 11.30 20.88 -6.47
CA ILE A 296 10.97 20.48 -5.09
C ILE A 296 12.16 19.74 -4.46
N ILE A 297 12.72 18.75 -5.15
CA ILE A 297 13.89 17.99 -4.67
C ILE A 297 15.06 18.91 -4.36
N ARG A 298 15.39 19.84 -5.28
CA ARG A 298 16.49 20.78 -5.11
C ARG A 298 16.28 21.67 -3.90
N LYS A 299 15.09 22.26 -3.77
CA LYS A 299 14.74 23.18 -2.66
C LYS A 299 14.69 22.48 -1.31
N VAL A 300 14.20 21.25 -1.24
CA VAL A 300 14.19 20.46 0.01
C VAL A 300 15.60 20.19 0.50
N ARG A 301 16.52 19.80 -0.40
CA ARG A 301 17.93 19.58 -0.04
C ARG A 301 18.63 20.87 0.42
N GLU A 302 18.34 21.98 -0.25
CA GLU A 302 18.86 23.29 0.13
C GLU A 302 18.33 23.71 1.52
N PHE A 303 17.03 23.65 1.74
CA PHE A 303 16.40 23.96 3.03
C PHE A 303 17.00 23.10 4.16
N ARG A 304 17.10 21.78 3.98
CA ARG A 304 17.71 20.88 4.96
C ARG A 304 19.16 21.25 5.27
N SER A 305 19.95 21.62 4.27
CA SER A 305 21.37 22.00 4.48
C SER A 305 21.51 23.27 5.30
N GLN A 306 20.57 24.21 5.18
CA GLN A 306 20.59 25.51 5.89
C GLN A 306 20.02 25.39 7.31
N THR A 307 18.99 24.59 7.52
CA THR A 307 18.25 24.53 8.80
C THR A 307 18.61 23.32 9.66
N ARG A 308 19.14 22.26 9.06
CA ARG A 308 19.36 20.94 9.68
C ARG A 308 18.07 20.23 10.12
N ASN A 309 16.92 20.66 9.60
CA ASN A 309 15.65 20.00 9.89
C ASN A 309 15.63 18.58 9.35
N HIS A 310 14.99 17.66 10.08
CA HIS A 310 14.77 16.28 9.65
C HIS A 310 13.65 16.24 8.61
N ILE A 311 14.00 16.52 7.36
CA ILE A 311 13.10 16.45 6.20
C ILE A 311 13.79 15.75 5.03
N GLY A 312 13.11 14.79 4.43
CA GLY A 312 13.52 14.10 3.20
C GLY A 312 12.37 13.93 2.26
N PHE A 313 12.66 13.58 1.02
CA PHE A 313 11.64 13.27 0.03
C PHE A 313 11.64 11.79 -0.37
N THR A 314 10.48 11.32 -0.78
CA THR A 314 10.36 10.07 -1.52
C THR A 314 9.36 10.22 -2.67
N LEU A 315 9.48 9.35 -3.66
CA LEU A 315 8.66 9.33 -4.86
C LEU A 315 8.17 7.91 -5.09
N ASP A 316 6.91 7.77 -5.46
CA ASP A 316 6.43 6.55 -6.10
C ASP A 316 6.55 6.67 -7.63
N ALA A 317 5.99 5.74 -8.39
CA ALA A 317 5.99 5.79 -9.85
C ALA A 317 5.08 6.92 -10.37
N GLY A 318 5.52 8.17 -10.23
CA GLY A 318 4.79 9.39 -10.57
C GLY A 318 5.61 10.65 -10.40
N ALA A 319 4.98 11.80 -10.64
CA ALA A 319 5.60 13.12 -10.50
C ALA A 319 5.49 13.69 -9.09
N ASN A 320 4.55 13.17 -8.28
CA ASN A 320 4.20 13.73 -6.98
C ASN A 320 5.25 13.38 -5.93
N VAL A 321 5.50 14.31 -5.03
CA VAL A 321 6.57 14.23 -4.04
C VAL A 321 5.96 14.06 -2.65
N HIS A 322 6.39 13.04 -1.94
CA HIS A 322 6.12 12.87 -0.52
C HIS A 322 7.27 13.47 0.28
N LEU A 323 6.99 14.40 1.16
CA LEU A 323 7.95 14.97 2.11
C LEU A 323 7.73 14.32 3.47
N LEU A 324 8.68 13.49 3.87
CA LEU A 324 8.67 12.86 5.19
C LEU A 324 9.53 13.68 6.14
N TYR A 325 8.97 14.03 7.30
CA TYR A 325 9.67 14.86 8.28
C TYR A 325 9.26 14.58 9.72
N ASP A 326 10.14 14.97 10.63
CA ASP A 326 9.90 14.87 12.06
C ASP A 326 8.80 15.86 12.48
N VAL A 327 7.87 15.40 13.28
CA VAL A 327 6.80 16.24 13.86
C VAL A 327 7.37 17.44 14.64
N ALA A 328 8.57 17.33 15.21
CA ALA A 328 9.23 18.42 15.90
C ALA A 328 9.54 19.63 14.98
N HIS A 329 9.63 19.41 13.68
CA HIS A 329 9.90 20.44 12.67
C HIS A 329 8.66 20.84 11.85
N GLU A 330 7.46 20.36 12.22
CA GLU A 330 6.22 20.52 11.44
C GLU A 330 5.96 21.98 11.04
N ALA A 331 5.95 22.90 11.99
CA ALA A 331 5.65 24.32 11.71
C ALA A 331 6.64 24.98 10.74
N GLU A 332 7.93 24.67 10.87
CA GLU A 332 8.97 25.23 9.98
C GLU A 332 8.87 24.63 8.58
N VAL A 333 8.62 23.32 8.49
CA VAL A 333 8.48 22.61 7.22
C VAL A 333 7.22 23.06 6.49
N GLU A 334 6.09 23.20 7.18
CA GLU A 334 4.86 23.70 6.56
C GLU A 334 5.02 25.14 6.04
N SER A 335 5.67 26.01 6.81
CA SER A 335 6.02 27.38 6.36
C SER A 335 6.90 27.34 5.11
N PHE A 336 7.91 26.49 5.08
CA PHE A 336 8.77 26.29 3.91
C PHE A 336 7.99 25.78 2.68
N ILE A 337 7.10 24.81 2.87
CA ILE A 337 6.25 24.27 1.79
C ILE A 337 5.41 25.39 1.17
N VAL A 338 4.70 26.17 1.99
CA VAL A 338 3.84 27.26 1.54
C VAL A 338 4.64 28.35 0.82
N SER A 339 5.80 28.73 1.37
CA SER A 339 6.56 29.87 0.85
C SER A 339 7.42 29.54 -0.38
N HIS A 340 7.80 28.26 -0.58
CA HIS A 340 8.83 27.92 -1.57
C HIS A 340 8.44 26.77 -2.52
N LEU A 341 7.49 25.92 -2.15
CA LEU A 341 7.17 24.72 -2.92
C LEU A 341 5.79 24.76 -3.60
N LEU A 342 4.89 25.60 -3.13
CA LEU A 342 3.49 25.65 -3.58
C LEU A 342 3.37 25.92 -5.09
N ASP A 343 4.22 26.80 -5.64
CA ASP A 343 4.23 27.15 -7.06
C ASP A 343 4.64 25.98 -7.98
N HIS A 344 5.22 24.93 -7.41
CA HIS A 344 5.60 23.71 -8.15
C HIS A 344 4.52 22.63 -8.09
N CYS A 345 3.43 22.86 -7.36
CA CYS A 345 2.29 21.97 -7.23
C CYS A 345 1.17 22.40 -8.18
N GLU A 346 0.51 21.43 -8.80
CA GLU A 346 -0.65 21.67 -9.66
C GLU A 346 -1.78 22.33 -8.86
N ASN A 347 -2.13 23.57 -9.24
CA ASN A 347 -3.12 24.40 -8.54
C ASN A 347 -2.82 24.59 -7.02
N GLY A 348 -1.55 24.57 -6.62
CA GLY A 348 -1.15 24.69 -5.22
C GLY A 348 -1.64 23.53 -4.34
N ARG A 349 -1.90 22.36 -4.90
CA ARG A 349 -2.51 21.24 -4.16
C ARG A 349 -1.49 20.47 -3.36
N ILE A 350 -1.75 20.39 -2.06
CA ILE A 350 -0.99 19.61 -1.09
C ILE A 350 -1.96 18.77 -0.26
N ILE A 351 -1.56 17.57 0.13
CA ILE A 351 -2.27 16.73 1.09
C ILE A 351 -1.32 16.53 2.27
N HIS A 352 -1.70 17.00 3.45
CA HIS A 352 -0.97 16.75 4.68
C HIS A 352 -1.48 15.46 5.30
N ASP A 353 -0.56 14.54 5.55
CA ASP A 353 -0.83 13.25 6.17
C ASP A 353 0.24 12.96 7.25
N ARG A 354 0.14 11.84 7.88
CA ARG A 354 1.04 11.41 8.95
C ARG A 354 1.04 9.89 9.12
N MET A 355 1.96 9.41 9.94
CA MET A 355 2.02 8.02 10.34
C MET A 355 0.67 7.55 10.91
N GLY A 356 0.16 6.43 10.39
CA GLY A 356 -1.15 5.85 10.70
C GLY A 356 -1.09 4.57 11.50
N THR A 357 -2.25 4.19 12.03
CA THR A 357 -2.44 3.03 12.91
C THR A 357 -3.01 1.79 12.23
N GLY A 358 -3.03 1.80 10.89
CA GLY A 358 -3.58 0.70 10.10
C GLY A 358 -5.09 0.79 9.87
N PRO A 359 -5.73 -0.28 9.40
CA PRO A 359 -7.14 -0.29 9.05
C PRO A 359 -8.05 -0.16 10.26
N ILE A 360 -9.23 0.42 10.05
CA ILE A 360 -10.23 0.66 11.09
C ILE A 360 -11.53 0.00 10.66
N ASN A 361 -12.11 -0.82 11.55
CA ASN A 361 -13.46 -1.33 11.41
C ASN A 361 -14.45 -0.25 11.83
N SER A 362 -15.32 0.20 10.93
CA SER A 362 -16.29 1.25 11.23
C SER A 362 -17.51 0.76 12.02
N GLN A 363 -17.61 -0.55 12.27
CA GLN A 363 -18.70 -1.18 13.00
C GLN A 363 -18.31 -1.64 14.41
N SER A 364 -17.06 -1.39 14.83
CA SER A 364 -16.53 -1.76 16.16
C SER A 364 -16.59 -0.60 17.16
#